data_1669ae1817af1fa6b5082ebc0af7a15b
#
_entry.id   1669ae1817af1fa6b5082ebc0af7a15b
#
_cell.length_a   1.000
_cell.length_b   1.000
_cell.length_c   1.000
_cell.angle_alpha   90.00
_cell.angle_beta   90.00
_cell.angle_gamma   90.00
#
_symmetry.space_group_name_H-M   'P 1'
#
loop_
_entity.id
_entity.type
_entity.pdbx_description
1 polymer ?
#
loop_
_entity_poly.entity_id
_entity_poly.type
_entity_poly.pdbx_seq_one_letter_code
_entity_poly.pdbx_strand_id
1 'polypeptide(L)'
;MPRKSHTLQENLIAKVLDEVGLRYTWQTPVGKYVPDFVITEMNIIIEADGPFGHFAKRDVLRDEYLKKAGYEIVHVKEKTYKDLKAKIWQE
;
A
#
# COMPACT_ATOMS: atom_id res chain seq x y z
N MET A 1 13.78 3.02 12.01
CA MET A 1 12.80 3.55 12.97
C MET A 1 11.41 3.40 12.42
N PRO A 2 10.54 2.70 13.09
CA PRO A 2 9.18 2.57 12.61
C PRO A 2 8.45 3.90 12.66
N ARG A 3 7.47 4.06 11.80
CA ARG A 3 6.64 5.25 11.79
C ARG A 3 5.84 5.32 13.08
N LYS A 4 5.77 6.50 13.67
CA LYS A 4 5.11 6.64 14.97
C LYS A 4 3.60 6.61 14.87
N SER A 5 3.05 7.08 13.75
CA SER A 5 1.62 7.14 13.55
C SER A 5 1.32 6.92 12.08
N HIS A 6 0.11 6.47 11.82
CA HIS A 6 -0.38 6.28 10.47
C HIS A 6 -1.13 7.53 10.04
N THR A 7 -1.07 7.82 8.74
CA THR A 7 -1.84 8.94 8.20
C THR A 7 -3.32 8.58 8.15
N LEU A 8 -4.15 9.60 7.98
CA LEU A 8 -5.59 9.36 7.80
C LEU A 8 -5.86 8.44 6.61
N GLN A 9 -5.14 8.66 5.49
CA GLN A 9 -5.28 7.81 4.32
C GLN A 9 -4.95 6.36 4.64
N GLU A 10 -3.85 6.13 5.36
CA GLU A 10 -3.47 4.78 5.72
C GLU A 10 -4.51 4.11 6.62
N ASN A 11 -5.06 4.85 7.58
CA ASN A 11 -6.11 4.31 8.43
C ASN A 11 -7.36 3.95 7.66
N LEU A 12 -7.71 4.75 6.65
CA LEU A 12 -8.87 4.45 5.80
C LEU A 12 -8.62 3.23 4.92
N ILE A 13 -7.39 3.08 4.41
CA ILE A 13 -7.04 1.88 3.65
C ILE A 13 -7.19 0.65 4.53
N ALA A 14 -6.68 0.70 5.75
CA ALA A 14 -6.80 -0.41 6.69
C ALA A 14 -8.27 -0.76 6.95
N LYS A 15 -9.09 0.27 7.12
CA LYS A 15 -10.52 0.05 7.34
C LYS A 15 -11.17 -0.66 6.16
N VAL A 16 -10.84 -0.26 4.94
CA VAL A 16 -11.37 -0.92 3.74
C VAL A 16 -10.89 -2.37 3.68
N LEU A 17 -9.61 -2.61 3.93
CA LEU A 17 -9.07 -3.97 3.91
C LEU A 17 -9.75 -4.86 4.95
N ASP A 18 -10.00 -4.33 6.14
CA ASP A 18 -10.71 -5.07 7.18
C ASP A 18 -12.13 -5.40 6.75
N GLU A 19 -12.81 -4.44 6.14
CA GLU A 19 -14.20 -4.64 5.72
C GLU A 19 -14.35 -5.66 4.60
N VAL A 20 -13.40 -5.68 3.66
CA VAL A 20 -13.45 -6.67 2.58
C VAL A 20 -12.84 -8.00 2.98
N GLY A 21 -12.32 -8.11 4.20
CA GLY A 21 -11.83 -9.37 4.73
C GLY A 21 -10.44 -9.77 4.27
N LEU A 22 -9.64 -8.82 3.81
CA LEU A 22 -8.28 -9.11 3.39
C LEU A 22 -7.32 -8.98 4.56
N ARG A 23 -6.44 -9.95 4.71
CA ARG A 23 -5.39 -9.92 5.72
C ARG A 23 -4.20 -9.14 5.19
N TYR A 24 -3.69 -8.26 6.03
CA TYR A 24 -2.56 -7.41 5.64
C TYR A 24 -1.64 -7.19 6.83
N THR A 25 -0.44 -6.73 6.53
CA THR A 25 0.49 -6.31 7.56
C THR A 25 0.88 -4.86 7.30
N TRP A 26 1.19 -4.16 8.39
CA TRP A 26 1.65 -2.77 8.35
C TRP A 26 3.17 -2.75 8.28
N GLN A 27 3.72 -1.99 7.34
CA GLN A 27 5.13 -1.63 7.33
C GLN A 27 6.08 -2.82 7.58
N THR A 28 5.78 -3.94 6.95
CA THR A 28 6.61 -5.13 7.05
C THR A 28 7.74 -5.03 6.03
N PRO A 29 9.00 -5.25 6.45
CA PRO A 29 10.10 -5.18 5.51
C PRO A 29 10.01 -6.25 4.42
N VAL A 30 10.27 -5.82 3.18
CA VAL A 30 10.44 -6.71 2.04
C VAL A 30 11.81 -6.37 1.45
N GLY A 31 12.81 -7.18 1.78
CA GLY A 31 14.18 -6.84 1.46
C GLY A 31 14.59 -5.57 2.18
N LYS A 32 15.09 -4.60 1.43
CA LYS A 32 15.54 -3.33 1.98
C LYS A 32 14.47 -2.25 2.04
N TYR A 33 13.25 -2.58 1.62
CA TYR A 33 12.15 -1.62 1.59
C TYR A 33 11.10 -1.98 2.62
N VAL A 34 10.36 -0.96 3.07
CA VAL A 34 9.28 -1.15 4.04
C VAL A 34 8.00 -0.56 3.43
N PRO A 35 7.23 -1.39 2.70
CA PRO A 35 5.97 -0.92 2.12
C PRO A 35 4.92 -0.63 3.20
N ASP A 36 3.95 0.20 2.86
CA ASP A 36 2.90 0.57 3.79
C ASP A 36 2.04 -0.62 4.19
N PHE A 37 1.58 -1.38 3.21
CA PHE A 37 0.75 -2.57 3.44
C PHE A 37 1.22 -3.72 2.58
N VAL A 38 1.19 -4.92 3.13
CA VAL A 38 1.44 -6.14 2.38
C VAL A 38 0.25 -7.07 2.58
N ILE A 39 -0.41 -7.44 1.49
CA ILE A 39 -1.45 -8.46 1.51
C ILE A 39 -0.79 -9.78 1.16
N THR A 40 -0.38 -10.51 2.18
CA THR A 40 0.49 -11.68 2.02
C THR A 40 -0.12 -12.79 1.19
N GLU A 41 -1.42 -13.01 1.33
CA GLU A 41 -2.09 -14.09 0.60
C GLU A 41 -2.09 -13.87 -0.91
N MET A 42 -2.04 -12.62 -1.34
CA MET A 42 -2.14 -12.27 -2.75
C MET A 42 -0.83 -11.72 -3.31
N ASN A 43 0.18 -11.58 -2.48
CA ASN A 43 1.45 -10.96 -2.86
C ASN A 43 1.25 -9.57 -3.47
N ILE A 44 0.39 -8.78 -2.82
CA ILE A 44 0.11 -7.41 -3.25
C ILE A 44 0.64 -6.45 -2.20
N ILE A 45 1.31 -5.41 -2.68
CA ILE A 45 1.77 -4.31 -1.84
C ILE A 45 0.93 -3.10 -2.16
N ILE A 46 0.41 -2.43 -1.13
CA ILE A 46 -0.32 -1.19 -1.28
C ILE A 46 0.53 -0.07 -0.72
N GLU A 47 0.77 0.94 -1.54
CA GLU A 47 1.52 2.13 -1.15
C GLU A 47 0.56 3.31 -1.08
N ALA A 48 0.46 3.94 0.09
CA ALA A 48 -0.38 5.11 0.28
C ALA A 48 0.40 6.34 -0.20
N ASP A 49 0.16 6.74 -1.44
CA ASP A 49 0.80 7.91 -2.00
C ASP A 49 0.12 9.16 -1.45
N GLY A 50 0.90 10.18 -1.16
CA GLY A 50 0.34 11.44 -0.72
C GLY A 50 -0.42 12.14 -1.85
N PRO A 51 -1.02 13.30 -1.54
CA PRO A 51 -1.86 14.02 -2.51
C PRO A 51 -1.09 14.47 -3.76
N PHE A 52 0.20 14.52 -3.71
CA PHE A 52 1.01 15.02 -4.81
C PHE A 52 1.66 13.92 -5.64
N GLY A 53 1.51 12.67 -5.26
CA GLY A 53 2.00 11.54 -6.03
C GLY A 53 3.43 11.69 -6.50
N HIS A 54 4.38 11.43 -5.64
CA HIS A 54 5.79 11.58 -6.01
C HIS A 54 6.27 10.37 -6.79
N PHE A 55 6.59 10.58 -8.04
CA PHE A 55 7.29 9.57 -8.82
C PHE A 55 8.75 9.94 -8.95
N ALA A 56 9.48 9.79 -7.86
CA ALA A 56 10.91 9.96 -7.91
C ALA A 56 11.55 8.73 -8.58
N LYS A 57 12.72 8.95 -9.15
CA LYS A 57 13.46 7.88 -9.80
C LYS A 57 13.66 6.67 -8.89
N ARG A 58 13.91 6.92 -7.61
CA ARG A 58 14.09 5.83 -6.64
C ARG A 58 12.80 5.03 -6.41
N ASP A 59 11.62 5.65 -6.59
CA ASP A 59 10.37 4.93 -6.42
C ASP A 59 10.16 3.92 -7.54
N VAL A 60 10.59 4.27 -8.75
CA VAL A 60 10.57 3.34 -9.87
C VAL A 60 11.48 2.15 -9.59
N LEU A 61 12.67 2.41 -9.08
CA LEU A 61 13.62 1.34 -8.74
C LEU A 61 13.08 0.45 -7.63
N ARG A 62 12.43 1.04 -6.64
CA ARG A 62 11.81 0.27 -5.57
C ARG A 62 10.70 -0.63 -6.12
N ASP A 63 9.83 -0.09 -6.96
CA ASP A 63 8.75 -0.87 -7.53
C ASP A 63 9.28 -2.02 -8.38
N GLU A 64 10.30 -1.78 -9.16
CA GLU A 64 10.93 -2.84 -9.95
C GLU A 64 11.50 -3.94 -9.07
N TYR A 65 12.16 -3.55 -7.99
CA TYR A 65 12.71 -4.51 -7.04
C TYR A 65 11.61 -5.39 -6.45
N LEU A 66 10.53 -4.76 -6.01
CA LEU A 66 9.42 -5.48 -5.38
C LEU A 66 8.68 -6.36 -6.37
N LYS A 67 8.53 -5.92 -7.62
CA LYS A 67 7.94 -6.75 -8.67
C LYS A 67 8.78 -7.98 -8.96
N LYS A 68 10.08 -7.83 -8.99
CA LYS A 68 10.99 -8.96 -9.18
C LYS A 68 10.93 -9.93 -8.02
N ALA A 69 10.60 -9.43 -6.83
CA ALA A 69 10.43 -10.27 -5.66
C ALA A 69 9.09 -11.00 -5.65
N GLY A 70 8.24 -10.76 -6.64
CA GLY A 70 6.98 -11.48 -6.80
C GLY A 70 5.74 -10.72 -6.37
N TYR A 71 5.85 -9.42 -6.12
CA TYR A 71 4.73 -8.62 -5.64
C TYR A 71 4.13 -7.76 -6.73
N GLU A 72 2.82 -7.56 -6.66
CA GLU A 72 2.14 -6.56 -7.44
C GLU A 72 2.04 -5.30 -6.59
N ILE A 73 2.31 -4.14 -7.18
CA ILE A 73 2.32 -2.88 -6.44
C ILE A 73 1.11 -2.06 -6.84
N VAL A 74 0.35 -1.62 -5.85
CA VAL A 74 -0.81 -0.76 -6.05
C VAL A 74 -0.54 0.56 -5.35
N HIS A 75 -0.47 1.63 -6.12
CA HIS A 75 -0.33 2.98 -5.58
C HIS A 75 -1.71 3.59 -5.39
N VAL A 76 -1.98 4.09 -4.20
CA VAL A 76 -3.29 4.61 -3.84
C VAL A 76 -3.18 6.09 -3.56
N LYS A 77 -3.90 6.90 -4.35
CA LYS A 77 -3.98 8.35 -4.18
C LYS A 77 -5.26 8.80 -3.53
N GLU A 78 -6.26 7.96 -3.56
CA GLU A 78 -7.58 8.26 -3.05
C GLU A 78 -7.52 8.53 -1.54
N LYS A 79 -8.33 9.49 -1.09
CA LYS A 79 -8.31 9.91 0.31
C LYS A 79 -9.62 9.71 1.03
N THR A 80 -10.69 9.43 0.31
CA THR A 80 -11.99 9.19 0.94
C THR A 80 -12.26 7.71 1.03
N TYR A 81 -13.04 7.33 2.02
CA TYR A 81 -13.41 5.93 2.21
C TYR A 81 -14.07 5.35 0.95
N LYS A 82 -14.99 6.10 0.36
CA LYS A 82 -15.70 5.65 -0.83
C LYS A 82 -14.76 5.37 -2.00
N ASP A 83 -13.85 6.30 -2.26
CA ASP A 83 -12.92 6.16 -3.37
C ASP A 83 -11.90 5.05 -3.12
N LEU A 84 -11.44 4.92 -1.87
CA LEU A 84 -10.51 3.87 -1.50
C LEU A 84 -11.15 2.50 -1.65
N LYS A 85 -12.40 2.36 -1.24
CA LYS A 85 -13.10 1.09 -1.38
C LYS A 85 -13.28 0.72 -2.84
N ALA A 86 -13.61 1.68 -3.70
CA ALA A 86 -13.76 1.44 -5.12
C ALA A 86 -12.42 1.05 -5.77
N LYS A 87 -11.32 1.63 -5.30
CA LYS A 87 -9.99 1.34 -5.83
C LYS A 87 -9.51 -0.05 -5.42
N ILE A 88 -9.70 -0.39 -4.16
CA ILE A 88 -9.17 -1.64 -3.59
C ILE A 88 -10.07 -2.81 -3.92
N TRP A 89 -11.37 -2.62 -3.79
CA TRP A 89 -12.34 -3.68 -4.03
C TRP A 89 -12.97 -3.51 -5.40
N GLN A 90 -12.40 -4.15 -6.38
CA GLN A 90 -12.94 -4.15 -7.75
C GLN A 90 -13.61 -5.49 -7.98
N GLU A 91 -14.90 -5.44 -8.17
CA GLU A 91 -15.63 -6.63 -8.55
C GLU A 91 -15.76 -6.73 -10.05
#